data_bb05f4ad41d7f726382627cad64efb4f
#
_entry.id   bb05f4ad41d7f726382627cad64efb4f
#
_cell.length_a   1.000
_cell.length_b   1.000
_cell.length_c   1.000
_cell.angle_alpha   90.00
_cell.angle_beta   90.00
_cell.angle_gamma   90.00
#
_symmetry.space_group_name_H-M   'P 1'
#
loop_
_entity.id
_entity.type
_entity.pdbx_description
1 polymer ?
#
loop_
_entity_poly.entity_id
_entity_poly.type
_entity_poly.pdbx_seq_one_letter_code
_entity_poly.pdbx_strand_id
1 'polypeptide(L)'
;MSRRSRFAALAVMVLVVAAPVLAAGPNEPDSPDTITFHEDVEPILQRSCQGCHRPEGVAYGGMKAPMALTTYQETRPWARSIARQVEAKEMPPWFATDATHGQFTNERILTTAEIDTIVGWAKTGARRGDPANAPEPLEWPTGWLIGEPDLVLDLAEPFWVDDDVKDLNISLKAVLITEEMLPEPRWIQAIEFRPGSDVVHHIVGSRVATETETPGASGLLGGIAPGTEPFYLPEGAGRLLVPGTQLYFSMHYNKEPGEGTGVWDRSQMAFKFHPRDAKIDRSAEWEGIGNSDFEIPPSHDKWVIGASKVFEYPTTIYGYLPHSHLRGLYAKYTAYYPDGTEEVLLEVPKYDWNWQTNYIYKKPKDVPAGTRVDVLMHYTNTEERNAETVLELDTTRAVRFGGPTTDEMMIGFIDYSEDRGGDLVTEAEGAAATAAPAGGGGE
;
A
#
# COMPACT_ATOMS: atom_id res chain seq x y z
N MET A 1 -39.66 73.54 42.31
CA MET A 1 -40.56 73.07 41.26
C MET A 1 -40.11 71.66 40.86
N SER A 2 -40.86 70.66 41.30
CA SER A 2 -40.58 69.23 41.22
C SER A 2 -41.16 68.64 39.96
N ARG A 3 -40.34 67.94 39.15
CA ARG A 3 -40.85 67.05 38.09
C ARG A 3 -40.61 65.60 38.51
N ARG A 4 -41.73 64.93 38.83
CA ARG A 4 -41.77 63.50 39.09
C ARG A 4 -41.78 62.76 37.75
N SER A 5 -40.72 61.95 37.46
CA SER A 5 -40.67 61.00 36.35
C SER A 5 -41.39 59.71 36.78
N ARG A 6 -42.35 59.28 35.99
CA ARG A 6 -43.07 57.99 36.16
C ARG A 6 -42.34 56.97 35.29
N PHE A 7 -41.76 55.96 35.90
CA PHE A 7 -41.29 54.75 35.18
C PHE A 7 -42.47 53.80 34.99
N ALA A 8 -42.81 53.53 33.76
CA ALA A 8 -43.70 52.43 33.36
C ALA A 8 -42.89 51.15 33.19
N ALA A 9 -43.19 50.12 33.99
CA ALA A 9 -42.60 48.79 33.84
C ALA A 9 -43.36 48.06 32.76
N LEU A 10 -42.63 47.72 31.71
CA LEU A 10 -43.09 46.85 30.59
C LEU A 10 -42.82 45.39 31.00
N ALA A 11 -43.84 44.62 31.31
CA ALA A 11 -43.73 43.19 31.56
C ALA A 11 -43.70 42.48 30.20
N VAL A 12 -42.54 41.91 29.86
CA VAL A 12 -42.38 41.04 28.67
C VAL A 12 -42.81 39.63 29.09
N MET A 13 -43.92 39.19 28.57
CA MET A 13 -44.43 37.83 28.73
C MET A 13 -43.73 36.94 27.69
N VAL A 14 -42.75 36.14 28.13
CA VAL A 14 -42.09 35.13 27.27
C VAL A 14 -43.02 33.93 27.11
N LEU A 15 -43.62 33.79 25.95
CA LEU A 15 -44.36 32.59 25.59
C LEU A 15 -43.36 31.51 25.22
N VAL A 16 -43.13 30.52 26.10
CA VAL A 16 -42.39 29.30 25.80
C VAL A 16 -43.31 28.40 24.98
N VAL A 17 -43.11 28.40 23.65
CA VAL A 17 -43.77 27.41 22.78
C VAL A 17 -42.94 26.12 22.89
N ALA A 18 -43.43 25.15 23.64
CA ALA A 18 -42.90 23.81 23.66
C ALA A 18 -43.19 23.16 22.26
N ALA A 19 -42.18 23.04 21.44
CA ALA A 19 -42.29 22.22 20.25
C ALA A 19 -42.42 20.75 20.66
N PRO A 20 -43.40 19.99 20.08
CA PRO A 20 -43.48 18.57 20.35
C PRO A 20 -42.20 17.88 19.82
N VAL A 21 -41.47 17.20 20.69
CA VAL A 21 -40.49 16.21 20.29
C VAL A 21 -41.28 15.10 19.58
N LEU A 22 -41.20 15.06 18.26
CA LEU A 22 -41.67 13.92 17.49
C LEU A 22 -40.80 12.73 17.92
N ALA A 23 -41.33 11.89 18.78
CA ALA A 23 -40.80 10.58 19.05
C ALA A 23 -40.75 9.86 17.71
N ALA A 24 -39.58 9.35 17.34
CA ALA A 24 -39.49 8.46 16.19
C ALA A 24 -40.50 7.33 16.40
N GLY A 25 -41.46 7.24 15.49
CA GLY A 25 -42.46 6.18 15.50
C GLY A 25 -41.77 4.80 15.41
N PRO A 26 -42.45 3.74 15.84
CA PRO A 26 -41.93 2.39 15.64
C PRO A 26 -41.63 2.19 14.15
N ASN A 27 -40.44 1.67 13.84
CA ASN A 27 -40.07 1.31 12.48
C ASN A 27 -41.20 0.46 11.91
N GLU A 28 -41.80 0.88 10.80
CA GLU A 28 -42.65 -0.03 10.02
C GLU A 28 -41.81 -1.25 9.65
N PRO A 29 -42.37 -2.47 9.70
CA PRO A 29 -41.66 -3.66 9.28
C PRO A 29 -41.20 -3.47 7.84
N ASP A 30 -39.92 -3.76 7.58
CA ASP A 30 -39.34 -3.64 6.25
C ASP A 30 -40.12 -4.54 5.27
N SER A 31 -40.42 -4.00 4.08
CA SER A 31 -40.96 -4.80 2.96
C SER A 31 -39.90 -5.85 2.59
N PRO A 32 -40.31 -7.06 2.16
CA PRO A 32 -39.37 -8.10 1.71
C PRO A 32 -38.37 -7.66 0.63
N ASP A 33 -38.62 -6.55 -0.08
CA ASP A 33 -37.77 -5.98 -1.11
C ASP A 33 -36.93 -4.77 -0.61
N THR A 34 -36.88 -4.51 0.72
CA THR A 34 -36.18 -3.35 1.26
C THR A 34 -34.74 -3.71 1.58
N ILE A 35 -33.78 -3.05 0.90
CA ILE A 35 -32.35 -3.20 1.20
C ILE A 35 -32.04 -2.68 2.60
N THR A 36 -31.39 -3.51 3.43
CA THR A 36 -31.03 -3.21 4.82
C THR A 36 -29.51 -3.34 5.05
N PHE A 37 -29.05 -2.77 6.17
CA PHE A 37 -27.63 -2.83 6.52
C PHE A 37 -27.19 -4.27 6.83
N HIS A 38 -27.84 -4.90 7.83
CA HIS A 38 -27.37 -6.18 8.35
C HIS A 38 -27.45 -7.33 7.35
N GLU A 39 -28.48 -7.35 6.51
CA GLU A 39 -28.73 -8.44 5.58
C GLU A 39 -27.96 -8.26 4.25
N ASP A 40 -27.92 -7.01 3.74
CA ASP A 40 -27.46 -6.75 2.37
C ASP A 40 -26.11 -6.04 2.30
N VAL A 41 -25.89 -5.02 3.16
CA VAL A 41 -24.74 -4.11 3.03
C VAL A 41 -23.56 -4.56 3.88
N GLU A 42 -23.79 -4.97 5.13
CA GLU A 42 -22.73 -5.37 6.05
C GLU A 42 -21.86 -6.53 5.52
N PRO A 43 -22.41 -7.59 4.87
CA PRO A 43 -21.58 -8.62 4.25
C PRO A 43 -20.62 -8.08 3.17
N ILE A 44 -21.07 -7.08 2.39
CA ILE A 44 -20.24 -6.43 1.36
C ILE A 44 -19.12 -5.62 2.04
N LEU A 45 -19.48 -4.85 3.09
CA LEU A 45 -18.49 -4.04 3.83
C LEU A 45 -17.44 -4.91 4.52
N GLN A 46 -17.83 -6.04 5.13
CA GLN A 46 -16.89 -6.98 5.75
C GLN A 46 -15.85 -7.47 4.76
N ARG A 47 -16.29 -7.92 3.59
CA ARG A 47 -15.39 -8.49 2.59
C ARG A 47 -14.50 -7.44 1.92
N SER A 48 -15.00 -6.23 1.65
CA SER A 48 -14.36 -5.31 0.71
C SER A 48 -13.91 -3.97 1.33
N CYS A 49 -14.32 -3.64 2.56
CA CYS A 49 -14.11 -2.32 3.15
C CYS A 49 -13.46 -2.38 4.54
N GLN A 50 -13.90 -3.29 5.41
CA GLN A 50 -13.49 -3.33 6.82
C GLN A 50 -12.02 -3.69 7.01
N GLY A 51 -11.34 -4.25 6.01
CA GLY A 51 -9.90 -4.45 6.02
C GLY A 51 -9.12 -3.16 6.32
N CYS A 52 -9.63 -2.01 5.83
CA CYS A 52 -9.07 -0.68 6.07
C CYS A 52 -9.96 0.17 7.01
N HIS A 53 -11.29 0.09 6.87
CA HIS A 53 -12.26 0.90 7.61
C HIS A 53 -12.67 0.25 8.93
N ARG A 54 -11.79 0.26 9.93
CA ARG A 54 -12.00 -0.31 11.27
C ARG A 54 -11.39 0.57 12.36
N PRO A 55 -11.87 0.49 13.62
CA PRO A 55 -11.43 1.38 14.69
C PRO A 55 -9.95 1.23 15.04
N GLU A 56 -9.46 -0.01 15.05
CA GLU A 56 -8.09 -0.37 15.41
C GLU A 56 -7.52 -1.35 14.39
N GLY A 57 -6.26 -1.26 14.16
CA GLY A 57 -5.57 -2.22 13.31
C GLY A 57 -4.54 -1.58 12.41
N VAL A 58 -3.62 -2.41 11.98
CA VAL A 58 -2.65 -2.05 10.94
C VAL A 58 -3.40 -2.11 9.62
N ALA A 59 -3.62 -0.95 9.02
CA ALA A 59 -4.14 -0.90 7.67
C ALA A 59 -3.04 -1.24 6.65
N TYR A 60 -3.44 -1.63 5.48
CA TYR A 60 -2.51 -1.97 4.39
C TYR A 60 -1.61 -0.79 4.03
N GLY A 61 -0.28 -1.01 4.08
CA GLY A 61 0.71 0.03 3.83
C GLY A 61 0.73 1.15 4.89
N GLY A 62 0.28 0.87 6.13
CA GLY A 62 0.24 1.87 7.21
C GLY A 62 -0.93 2.84 7.17
N MET A 63 -1.81 2.73 6.18
CA MET A 63 -2.97 3.62 6.05
C MET A 63 -4.01 3.40 7.13
N LYS A 64 -4.54 4.50 7.65
CA LYS A 64 -5.71 4.52 8.51
C LYS A 64 -6.87 5.19 7.77
N ALA A 65 -7.97 4.46 7.61
CA ALA A 65 -9.18 5.05 7.08
C ALA A 65 -9.77 6.08 8.06
N PRO A 66 -10.32 7.20 7.57
CA PRO A 66 -10.82 8.28 8.44
C PRO A 66 -12.08 7.92 9.23
N MET A 67 -12.72 6.78 8.92
CA MET A 67 -13.90 6.29 9.61
C MET A 67 -13.89 4.76 9.68
N ALA A 68 -14.49 4.21 10.73
CA ALA A 68 -14.81 2.79 10.82
C ALA A 68 -16.15 2.48 10.12
N LEU A 69 -16.26 1.29 9.55
CA LEU A 69 -17.47 0.75 8.90
C LEU A 69 -17.80 -0.65 9.45
N THR A 70 -17.54 -0.87 10.74
CA THR A 70 -17.70 -2.18 11.38
C THR A 70 -19.07 -2.38 12.02
N THR A 71 -19.81 -1.29 12.24
CA THR A 71 -21.17 -1.33 12.80
C THR A 71 -22.11 -0.43 12.02
N TYR A 72 -23.42 -0.67 12.16
CA TYR A 72 -24.44 0.22 11.59
C TYR A 72 -24.30 1.67 12.07
N GLN A 73 -24.02 1.87 13.36
CA GLN A 73 -23.90 3.20 13.95
C GLN A 73 -22.73 3.99 13.38
N GLU A 74 -21.61 3.33 13.11
CA GLU A 74 -20.44 3.92 12.49
C GLU A 74 -20.67 4.19 11.00
N THR A 75 -21.32 3.26 10.30
CA THR A 75 -21.50 3.31 8.84
C THR A 75 -22.58 4.28 8.38
N ARG A 76 -23.73 4.29 9.07
CA ARG A 76 -24.91 5.06 8.64
C ARG A 76 -24.65 6.55 8.40
N PRO A 77 -23.88 7.28 9.22
CA PRO A 77 -23.58 8.70 8.98
C PRO A 77 -22.89 8.93 7.62
N TRP A 78 -22.17 7.95 7.13
CA TRP A 78 -21.38 8.02 5.90
C TRP A 78 -22.10 7.43 4.67
N ALA A 79 -23.31 6.90 4.81
CA ALA A 79 -24.01 6.17 3.76
C ALA A 79 -24.01 6.86 2.39
N ARG A 80 -24.27 8.19 2.36
CA ARG A 80 -24.26 8.97 1.11
C ARG A 80 -22.85 9.13 0.53
N SER A 81 -21.84 9.27 1.39
CA SER A 81 -20.45 9.37 0.95
C SER A 81 -19.96 8.03 0.42
N ILE A 82 -20.25 6.94 1.10
CA ILE A 82 -19.94 5.57 0.66
C ILE A 82 -20.57 5.32 -0.72
N ALA A 83 -21.88 5.59 -0.87
CA ALA A 83 -22.57 5.41 -2.14
C ALA A 83 -21.91 6.17 -3.29
N ARG A 84 -21.53 7.44 -3.06
CA ARG A 84 -20.84 8.25 -4.06
C ARG A 84 -19.47 7.68 -4.44
N GLN A 85 -18.69 7.24 -3.46
CA GLN A 85 -17.34 6.70 -3.70
C GLN A 85 -17.36 5.36 -4.44
N VAL A 86 -18.32 4.48 -4.10
CA VAL A 86 -18.44 3.19 -4.79
C VAL A 86 -19.04 3.34 -6.20
N GLU A 87 -20.00 4.26 -6.39
CA GLU A 87 -20.58 4.59 -7.70
C GLU A 87 -19.53 5.18 -8.65
N ALA A 88 -18.58 6.01 -8.10
CA ALA A 88 -17.45 6.56 -8.84
C ALA A 88 -16.30 5.55 -9.03
N LYS A 89 -16.37 4.36 -8.43
CA LYS A 89 -15.29 3.37 -8.38
C LYS A 89 -13.98 3.90 -7.78
N GLU A 90 -14.09 4.87 -6.84
CA GLU A 90 -12.97 5.37 -6.07
C GLU A 90 -12.70 4.47 -4.84
N MET A 91 -13.73 3.79 -4.34
CA MET A 91 -13.66 2.82 -3.26
C MET A 91 -14.39 1.52 -3.61
N PRO A 92 -13.80 0.38 -3.29
CA PRO A 92 -12.43 0.19 -2.79
C PRO A 92 -11.38 0.55 -3.85
N PRO A 93 -10.16 0.98 -3.44
CA PRO A 93 -9.12 1.38 -4.38
C PRO A 93 -8.53 0.16 -5.09
N TRP A 94 -8.89 0.02 -6.35
CA TRP A 94 -8.39 -1.00 -7.26
C TRP A 94 -8.45 -0.50 -8.69
N PHE A 95 -7.30 -0.40 -9.35
CA PHE A 95 -7.19 0.33 -10.61
C PHE A 95 -6.70 -0.53 -11.79
N ALA A 96 -6.48 -1.85 -11.58
CA ALA A 96 -6.21 -2.75 -12.68
C ALA A 96 -7.46 -2.95 -13.56
N THR A 97 -7.24 -3.17 -14.86
CA THR A 97 -8.32 -3.41 -15.82
C THR A 97 -9.10 -4.69 -15.54
N ASP A 98 -10.35 -4.74 -16.00
CA ASP A 98 -11.20 -5.95 -15.94
C ASP A 98 -10.58 -7.15 -16.69
N ALA A 99 -9.66 -6.91 -17.64
CA ALA A 99 -8.95 -7.97 -18.37
C ALA A 99 -8.09 -8.87 -17.46
N THR A 100 -7.67 -8.36 -16.32
CA THR A 100 -6.89 -9.09 -15.30
C THR A 100 -7.74 -9.53 -14.10
N HIS A 101 -9.07 -9.36 -14.17
CA HIS A 101 -9.98 -9.74 -13.09
C HIS A 101 -9.84 -11.21 -12.70
N GLY A 102 -9.78 -11.47 -11.40
CA GLY A 102 -9.64 -12.81 -10.82
C GLY A 102 -8.21 -13.33 -10.76
N GLN A 103 -7.21 -12.63 -11.29
CA GLN A 103 -5.82 -13.08 -11.30
C GLN A 103 -5.06 -12.76 -10.02
N PHE A 104 -5.47 -11.73 -9.26
CA PHE A 104 -4.75 -11.27 -8.08
C PHE A 104 -5.42 -11.68 -6.77
N THR A 105 -4.62 -11.98 -5.72
CA THR A 105 -5.13 -12.40 -4.40
C THR A 105 -5.75 -11.26 -3.62
N ASN A 106 -5.20 -10.07 -3.79
CA ASN A 106 -5.58 -8.85 -3.07
C ASN A 106 -6.56 -7.99 -3.87
N GLU A 107 -7.30 -8.58 -4.80
CA GLU A 107 -8.25 -7.88 -5.64
C GLU A 107 -9.44 -7.34 -4.83
N ARG A 108 -9.70 -6.05 -4.99
CA ARG A 108 -10.75 -5.31 -4.26
C ARG A 108 -11.75 -4.73 -5.24
N ILE A 109 -12.59 -5.59 -5.82
CA ILE A 109 -13.61 -5.18 -6.80
C ILE A 109 -15.00 -5.43 -6.23
N LEU A 110 -15.90 -4.47 -6.43
CA LEU A 110 -17.33 -4.64 -6.23
C LEU A 110 -17.99 -4.98 -7.56
N THR A 111 -18.89 -5.96 -7.55
CA THR A 111 -19.77 -6.22 -8.69
C THR A 111 -20.78 -5.09 -8.85
N THR A 112 -21.35 -4.95 -10.05
CA THR A 112 -22.43 -3.98 -10.30
C THR A 112 -23.60 -4.16 -9.32
N ALA A 113 -23.97 -5.40 -9.02
CA ALA A 113 -25.04 -5.69 -8.06
C ALA A 113 -24.73 -5.20 -6.65
N GLU A 114 -23.48 -5.32 -6.20
CA GLU A 114 -23.05 -4.84 -4.88
C GLU A 114 -22.99 -3.31 -4.81
N ILE A 115 -22.55 -2.67 -5.89
CA ILE A 115 -22.61 -1.20 -6.02
C ILE A 115 -24.08 -0.74 -5.95
N ASP A 116 -24.97 -1.37 -6.72
CA ASP A 116 -26.40 -1.06 -6.74
C ASP A 116 -27.04 -1.27 -5.38
N THR A 117 -26.64 -2.32 -4.63
CA THR A 117 -27.10 -2.59 -3.27
C THR A 117 -26.71 -1.46 -2.31
N ILE A 118 -25.42 -1.08 -2.27
CA ILE A 118 -24.92 0.00 -1.39
C ILE A 118 -25.58 1.33 -1.73
N VAL A 119 -25.66 1.66 -3.03
CA VAL A 119 -26.27 2.90 -3.53
C VAL A 119 -27.78 2.92 -3.24
N GLY A 120 -28.45 1.81 -3.47
CA GLY A 120 -29.88 1.64 -3.17
C GLY A 120 -30.17 1.82 -1.68
N TRP A 121 -29.40 1.17 -0.81
CA TRP A 121 -29.48 1.33 0.63
C TRP A 121 -29.34 2.79 1.07
N ALA A 122 -28.35 3.48 0.57
CA ALA A 122 -28.13 4.89 0.92
C ALA A 122 -29.27 5.80 0.44
N LYS A 123 -29.81 5.56 -0.77
CA LYS A 123 -30.91 6.33 -1.37
C LYS A 123 -32.25 6.08 -0.67
N THR A 124 -32.47 4.89 -0.09
CA THR A 124 -33.74 4.52 0.57
C THR A 124 -33.77 4.79 2.07
N GLY A 125 -32.77 5.55 2.60
CA GLY A 125 -32.74 6.04 3.97
C GLY A 125 -31.82 5.27 4.90
N ALA A 126 -30.97 4.42 4.36
CA ALA A 126 -29.94 3.67 5.07
C ALA A 126 -30.52 2.92 6.28
N ARG A 127 -31.50 2.05 6.04
CA ARG A 127 -32.22 1.28 7.06
C ARG A 127 -31.31 0.24 7.72
N ARG A 128 -31.55 -0.01 9.00
CA ARG A 128 -30.73 -0.95 9.78
C ARG A 128 -31.01 -2.40 9.46
N GLY A 129 -32.27 -2.76 9.31
CA GLY A 129 -32.71 -4.16 9.27
C GLY A 129 -32.69 -4.84 10.64
N ASP A 130 -33.00 -6.13 10.66
CA ASP A 130 -32.98 -6.94 11.89
C ASP A 130 -31.54 -7.34 12.23
N PRO A 131 -31.04 -7.02 13.44
CA PRO A 131 -29.71 -7.47 13.89
C PRO A 131 -29.51 -9.00 13.92
N ALA A 132 -30.58 -9.77 13.93
CA ALA A 132 -30.51 -11.24 13.85
C ALA A 132 -30.01 -11.73 12.49
N ASN A 133 -30.08 -10.89 11.45
CA ASN A 133 -29.59 -11.18 10.10
C ASN A 133 -28.16 -10.68 9.87
N ALA A 134 -27.52 -10.07 10.90
CA ALA A 134 -26.14 -9.63 10.80
C ALA A 134 -25.20 -10.82 10.57
N PRO A 135 -24.20 -10.71 9.69
CA PRO A 135 -23.15 -11.71 9.60
C PRO A 135 -22.32 -11.73 10.89
N GLU A 136 -21.66 -12.86 11.14
CA GLU A 136 -20.71 -12.95 12.26
C GLU A 136 -19.61 -11.88 12.09
N PRO A 137 -19.26 -11.12 13.16
CA PRO A 137 -18.16 -10.16 13.09
C PRO A 137 -16.85 -10.80 12.68
N LEU A 138 -16.08 -10.09 11.86
CA LEU A 138 -14.74 -10.54 11.47
C LEU A 138 -13.74 -10.28 12.60
N GLU A 139 -12.87 -11.25 12.85
CA GLU A 139 -11.71 -11.08 13.70
C GLU A 139 -10.55 -10.52 12.86
N TRP A 140 -9.95 -9.44 13.32
CA TRP A 140 -8.85 -8.78 12.63
C TRP A 140 -7.53 -8.98 13.37
N PRO A 141 -6.41 -9.17 12.65
CA PRO A 141 -5.11 -9.21 13.28
C PRO A 141 -4.84 -7.91 14.06
N THR A 142 -4.45 -8.03 15.31
CA THR A 142 -4.03 -6.90 16.17
C THR A 142 -2.52 -6.69 16.15
N GLY A 143 -1.77 -7.64 15.59
CA GLY A 143 -0.33 -7.63 15.47
C GLY A 143 0.15 -7.41 14.03
N TRP A 144 1.26 -8.05 13.69
CA TRP A 144 1.78 -8.08 12.34
C TRP A 144 0.87 -8.86 11.41
N LEU A 145 0.68 -8.38 10.18
CA LEU A 145 -0.11 -9.09 9.17
C LEU A 145 0.56 -10.39 8.73
N ILE A 146 1.89 -10.46 8.82
CA ILE A 146 2.68 -11.69 8.62
C ILE A 146 2.65 -12.65 9.81
N GLY A 147 1.74 -12.45 10.78
CA GLY A 147 1.70 -13.22 12.03
C GLY A 147 2.85 -12.84 12.97
N GLU A 148 3.24 -13.74 13.89
CA GLU A 148 4.38 -13.50 14.78
C GLU A 148 5.69 -13.49 13.97
N PRO A 149 6.43 -12.37 13.91
CA PRO A 149 7.69 -12.29 13.19
C PRO A 149 8.79 -13.08 13.90
N ASP A 150 9.75 -13.57 13.14
CA ASP A 150 10.96 -14.20 13.69
C ASP A 150 12.04 -13.14 14.05
N LEU A 151 12.00 -11.98 13.39
CA LEU A 151 12.90 -10.85 13.64
C LEU A 151 12.18 -9.53 13.36
N VAL A 152 12.30 -8.57 14.27
CA VAL A 152 11.81 -7.19 14.11
C VAL A 152 12.95 -6.22 14.29
N LEU A 153 13.08 -5.28 13.37
CA LEU A 153 14.14 -4.27 13.38
C LEU A 153 13.54 -2.88 13.28
N ASP A 154 14.02 -1.99 14.12
CA ASP A 154 13.72 -0.57 14.08
C ASP A 154 14.68 0.19 13.15
N LEU A 155 14.40 1.45 12.85
CA LEU A 155 15.44 2.41 12.45
C LEU A 155 16.55 2.38 13.51
N ALA A 156 17.82 2.52 13.07
CA ALA A 156 18.96 2.54 13.99
C ALA A 156 18.81 3.60 15.10
N GLU A 157 18.24 4.75 14.72
CA GLU A 157 17.85 5.82 15.63
C GLU A 157 16.50 6.40 15.18
N PRO A 158 15.64 6.87 16.11
CA PRO A 158 14.43 7.60 15.73
C PRO A 158 14.78 8.81 14.87
N PHE A 159 14.00 9.05 13.82
CA PHE A 159 14.20 10.17 12.91
C PHE A 159 13.20 11.28 13.20
N TRP A 160 13.67 12.52 13.38
CA TRP A 160 12.81 13.69 13.54
C TRP A 160 12.46 14.27 12.18
N VAL A 161 11.17 14.24 11.83
CA VAL A 161 10.62 14.93 10.66
C VAL A 161 10.21 16.32 11.09
N ASP A 162 10.93 17.35 10.63
CA ASP A 162 10.80 18.72 11.12
C ASP A 162 9.48 19.39 10.72
N ASP A 163 9.18 20.50 11.42
CA ASP A 163 7.96 21.31 11.23
C ASP A 163 7.82 21.84 9.79
N ASP A 164 8.92 22.20 9.15
CA ASP A 164 8.96 22.80 7.80
C ASP A 164 8.98 21.76 6.67
N VAL A 165 9.10 20.47 6.99
CA VAL A 165 9.05 19.41 5.99
C VAL A 165 7.67 19.33 5.38
N LYS A 166 7.60 19.42 4.05
CA LYS A 166 6.41 19.11 3.25
C LYS A 166 6.57 17.80 2.49
N ASP A 167 7.75 17.58 1.92
CA ASP A 167 8.10 16.43 1.10
C ASP A 167 9.58 16.10 1.29
N LEU A 168 9.90 14.89 1.78
CA LEU A 168 11.27 14.48 2.10
C LEU A 168 11.51 13.02 1.73
N ASN A 169 12.46 12.81 0.80
CA ASN A 169 13.02 11.50 0.52
C ASN A 169 14.41 11.38 1.14
N ILE A 170 14.62 10.37 1.96
CA ILE A 170 15.89 10.15 2.66
C ILE A 170 16.17 8.65 2.85
N SER A 171 17.44 8.26 2.69
CA SER A 171 17.89 6.91 3.00
C SER A 171 18.46 6.90 4.41
N LEU A 172 17.86 6.12 5.29
CA LEU A 172 18.25 5.96 6.67
C LEU A 172 18.88 4.56 6.87
N LYS A 173 19.93 4.49 7.68
CA LYS A 173 20.45 3.20 8.11
C LYS A 173 19.45 2.55 9.06
N ALA A 174 19.14 1.29 8.79
CA ALA A 174 18.60 0.40 9.77
C ALA A 174 19.75 -0.26 10.57
N VAL A 175 19.57 -1.47 10.99
CA VAL A 175 20.52 -2.21 11.81
C VAL A 175 21.46 -3.01 10.92
N LEU A 176 22.71 -3.13 11.32
CA LEU A 176 23.64 -4.16 10.84
C LEU A 176 23.20 -5.50 11.44
N ILE A 177 22.91 -6.49 10.63
CA ILE A 177 22.58 -7.85 11.07
C ILE A 177 23.84 -8.50 11.63
N THR A 178 23.89 -8.65 12.94
CA THR A 178 25.02 -9.32 13.63
C THR A 178 24.80 -10.82 13.74
N GLU A 179 25.87 -11.58 13.96
CA GLU A 179 25.77 -13.02 14.25
C GLU A 179 24.95 -13.34 15.52
N GLU A 180 24.88 -12.40 16.48
CA GLU A 180 24.03 -12.56 17.67
C GLU A 180 22.55 -12.51 17.29
N MET A 181 22.16 -11.63 16.35
CA MET A 181 20.79 -11.47 15.86
C MET A 181 20.41 -12.60 14.90
N LEU A 182 21.32 -13.00 14.04
CA LEU A 182 21.14 -14.03 13.00
C LEU A 182 22.40 -14.90 12.96
N PRO A 183 22.47 -16.00 13.74
CA PRO A 183 23.67 -16.83 13.85
C PRO A 183 24.07 -17.57 12.56
N GLU A 184 23.13 -17.69 11.62
CA GLU A 184 23.32 -18.38 10.34
C GLU A 184 22.44 -17.72 9.26
N PRO A 185 22.77 -17.89 7.99
CA PRO A 185 21.90 -17.44 6.88
C PRO A 185 20.48 -17.99 7.01
N ARG A 186 19.48 -17.15 6.72
CA ARG A 186 18.07 -17.52 6.75
C ARG A 186 17.38 -17.07 5.47
N TRP A 187 16.43 -17.87 5.04
CA TRP A 187 15.57 -17.57 3.93
C TRP A 187 14.31 -16.86 4.40
N ILE A 188 14.14 -15.62 3.97
CA ILE A 188 12.97 -14.79 4.25
C ILE A 188 11.80 -15.32 3.41
N GLN A 189 10.68 -15.59 4.08
CA GLN A 189 9.41 -15.96 3.48
C GLN A 189 8.50 -14.74 3.29
N ALA A 190 8.47 -13.84 4.26
CA ALA A 190 7.66 -12.62 4.18
C ALA A 190 8.35 -11.46 4.91
N ILE A 191 8.02 -10.26 4.46
CA ILE A 191 8.48 -8.99 5.06
C ILE A 191 7.26 -8.10 5.24
N GLU A 192 7.19 -7.45 6.39
CA GLU A 192 6.23 -6.38 6.64
C GLU A 192 6.97 -5.15 7.14
N PHE A 193 6.65 -4.01 6.53
CA PHE A 193 7.10 -2.71 6.99
C PHE A 193 5.97 -2.04 7.76
N ARG A 194 6.32 -1.40 8.85
CA ARG A 194 5.36 -0.66 9.67
C ARG A 194 5.83 0.78 9.85
N PRO A 195 5.11 1.75 9.29
CA PRO A 195 5.35 3.16 9.55
C PRO A 195 5.31 3.47 11.05
N GLY A 196 6.28 4.24 11.53
CA GLY A 196 6.35 4.69 12.92
C GLY A 196 5.59 5.99 13.17
N SER A 197 5.17 6.66 12.09
CA SER A 197 4.38 7.88 12.14
C SER A 197 3.42 7.99 10.94
N ASP A 198 2.35 8.78 11.11
CA ASP A 198 1.33 8.97 10.08
C ASP A 198 1.80 9.85 8.90
N VAL A 199 3.02 10.38 8.94
CA VAL A 199 3.62 11.21 7.86
C VAL A 199 4.50 10.39 6.90
N VAL A 200 4.66 9.10 7.16
CA VAL A 200 5.36 8.18 6.26
C VAL A 200 4.45 7.86 5.09
N HIS A 201 4.84 8.27 3.87
CA HIS A 201 4.10 7.97 2.65
C HIS A 201 4.48 6.60 2.10
N HIS A 202 5.78 6.29 1.98
CA HIS A 202 6.24 4.96 1.62
C HIS A 202 7.62 4.62 2.21
N ILE A 203 7.91 3.34 2.25
CA ILE A 203 9.19 2.78 2.68
C ILE A 203 9.66 1.78 1.63
N VAL A 204 10.93 1.85 1.24
CA VAL A 204 11.62 0.81 0.48
C VAL A 204 12.75 0.26 1.33
N GLY A 205 12.74 -1.03 1.59
CA GLY A 205 13.80 -1.74 2.29
C GLY A 205 14.86 -2.26 1.33
N SER A 206 16.13 -2.09 1.68
CA SER A 206 17.24 -2.68 0.94
C SER A 206 18.28 -3.29 1.86
N ARG A 207 19.05 -4.23 1.32
CA ARG A 207 20.14 -4.92 1.99
C ARG A 207 21.43 -4.81 1.21
N VAL A 208 22.55 -4.66 1.92
CA VAL A 208 23.88 -4.70 1.37
C VAL A 208 24.71 -5.67 2.23
N ALA A 209 25.02 -6.81 1.67
CA ALA A 209 25.94 -7.77 2.29
C ALA A 209 27.37 -7.24 2.14
N THR A 210 28.01 -6.91 3.26
CA THR A 210 29.33 -6.23 3.26
C THR A 210 30.51 -7.19 3.26
N GLU A 211 30.27 -8.45 3.58
CA GLU A 211 31.31 -9.47 3.80
C GLU A 211 31.26 -10.65 2.82
N THR A 212 30.29 -10.62 1.89
CA THR A 212 30.12 -11.70 0.91
C THR A 212 29.66 -11.18 -0.44
N GLU A 213 30.09 -11.83 -1.52
CA GLU A 213 29.60 -11.61 -2.89
C GLU A 213 28.52 -12.64 -3.28
N THR A 214 27.93 -13.32 -2.30
CA THR A 214 26.88 -14.33 -2.54
C THR A 214 25.74 -13.72 -3.34
N PRO A 215 25.35 -14.31 -4.50
CA PRO A 215 24.20 -13.87 -5.27
C PRO A 215 22.93 -13.81 -4.42
N GLY A 216 22.15 -12.75 -4.58
CA GLY A 216 20.91 -12.55 -3.83
C GLY A 216 21.08 -12.11 -2.37
N ALA A 217 22.32 -11.93 -1.85
CA ALA A 217 22.55 -11.41 -0.51
C ALA A 217 22.44 -9.87 -0.41
N SER A 218 22.55 -9.17 -1.53
CA SER A 218 22.35 -7.72 -1.65
C SER A 218 21.19 -7.42 -2.60
N GLY A 219 20.54 -6.27 -2.43
CA GLY A 219 19.44 -5.81 -3.29
C GLY A 219 18.26 -5.26 -2.52
N LEU A 220 17.16 -5.06 -3.21
CA LEU A 220 15.90 -4.63 -2.60
C LEU A 220 15.24 -5.80 -1.84
N LEU A 221 14.60 -5.48 -0.73
CA LEU A 221 13.85 -6.45 0.08
C LEU A 221 12.36 -6.43 -0.21
N GLY A 222 11.85 -5.26 -0.56
CA GLY A 222 10.45 -4.95 -0.73
C GLY A 222 10.16 -3.54 -0.27
N GLY A 223 8.90 -3.18 -0.27
CA GLY A 223 8.49 -1.87 0.19
C GLY A 223 7.01 -1.81 0.50
N ILE A 224 6.61 -0.72 1.12
CA ILE A 224 5.20 -0.37 1.30
C ILE A 224 4.94 1.02 0.75
N ALA A 225 3.73 1.18 0.24
CA ALA A 225 3.09 2.45 -0.06
C ALA A 225 1.61 2.32 0.32
N PRO A 226 0.83 3.42 0.35
CA PRO A 226 -0.59 3.33 0.64
C PRO A 226 -1.30 2.28 -0.22
N GLY A 227 -1.97 1.33 0.42
CA GLY A 227 -2.71 0.25 -0.25
C GLY A 227 -1.94 -1.05 -0.48
N THR A 228 -0.62 -1.13 -0.19
CA THR A 228 0.14 -2.37 -0.31
C THR A 228 -0.16 -3.35 0.82
N GLU A 229 -0.10 -4.62 0.51
CA GLU A 229 -0.22 -5.73 1.47
C GLU A 229 1.09 -6.50 1.56
N PRO A 230 1.43 -7.06 2.75
CA PRO A 230 2.53 -8.00 2.86
C PRO A 230 2.32 -9.20 1.94
N PHE A 231 3.41 -9.68 1.36
CA PHE A 231 3.40 -10.80 0.46
C PHE A 231 4.23 -11.95 1.02
N TYR A 232 3.67 -13.16 0.99
CA TYR A 232 4.36 -14.39 1.35
C TYR A 232 4.92 -15.05 0.10
N LEU A 233 6.24 -15.24 0.06
CA LEU A 233 6.86 -16.06 -0.96
C LEU A 233 6.37 -17.52 -0.83
N PRO A 234 6.03 -18.17 -1.93
CA PRO A 234 5.56 -19.55 -1.90
C PRO A 234 6.67 -20.51 -1.48
N GLU A 235 6.28 -21.75 -1.18
CA GLU A 235 7.23 -22.83 -0.91
C GLU A 235 8.25 -22.96 -2.05
N GLY A 236 9.51 -23.16 -1.71
CA GLY A 236 10.62 -23.24 -2.63
C GLY A 236 11.23 -21.91 -3.04
N ALA A 237 10.61 -20.77 -2.71
CA ALA A 237 11.14 -19.44 -3.03
C ALA A 237 11.44 -18.65 -1.76
N GLY A 238 12.59 -17.97 -1.70
CA GLY A 238 12.98 -17.16 -0.55
C GLY A 238 13.96 -16.06 -0.91
N ARG A 239 14.08 -15.04 -0.06
CA ARG A 239 15.15 -14.04 -0.14
C ARG A 239 16.19 -14.34 0.93
N LEU A 240 17.44 -14.43 0.54
CA LEU A 240 18.53 -14.75 1.46
C LEU A 240 18.86 -13.55 2.35
N LEU A 241 18.96 -13.76 3.66
CA LEU A 241 19.52 -12.83 4.62
C LEU A 241 20.69 -13.49 5.32
N VAL A 242 21.84 -12.84 5.31
CA VAL A 242 23.08 -13.35 5.92
C VAL A 242 23.56 -12.44 7.05
N PRO A 243 24.29 -12.97 8.05
CA PRO A 243 25.02 -12.13 9.02
C PRO A 243 25.97 -11.17 8.29
N GLY A 244 26.24 -10.01 8.86
CA GLY A 244 27.06 -8.96 8.23
C GLY A 244 26.29 -8.11 7.20
N THR A 245 24.99 -8.34 7.01
CA THR A 245 24.15 -7.52 6.11
C THR A 245 23.79 -6.19 6.76
N GLN A 246 24.10 -5.09 6.09
CA GLN A 246 23.58 -3.76 6.45
C GLN A 246 22.23 -3.55 5.78
N LEU A 247 21.22 -3.23 6.58
CA LEU A 247 19.90 -2.87 6.10
C LEU A 247 19.72 -1.35 6.02
N TYR A 248 18.89 -0.91 5.08
CA TYR A 248 18.54 0.49 4.89
C TYR A 248 17.03 0.63 4.71
N PHE A 249 16.51 1.76 5.18
CA PHE A 249 15.18 2.26 4.88
C PHE A 249 15.30 3.47 3.95
N SER A 250 14.81 3.38 2.74
CA SER A 250 14.53 4.56 1.93
C SER A 250 13.13 5.04 2.29
N MET A 251 13.09 6.17 2.99
CA MET A 251 11.88 6.76 3.57
C MET A 251 11.40 7.90 2.71
N HIS A 252 10.08 7.95 2.47
CA HIS A 252 9.41 9.11 1.93
C HIS A 252 8.40 9.63 2.93
N TYR A 253 8.63 10.85 3.41
CA TYR A 253 7.74 11.57 4.32
C TYR A 253 6.99 12.64 3.55
N ASN A 254 5.68 12.73 3.78
CA ASN A 254 4.81 13.75 3.21
C ASN A 254 3.83 14.24 4.27
N LYS A 255 3.78 15.56 4.50
CA LYS A 255 2.88 16.17 5.49
C LYS A 255 2.61 17.64 5.16
N GLU A 256 1.59 18.22 5.80
CA GLU A 256 1.41 19.65 5.82
C GLU A 256 2.45 20.30 6.76
N PRO A 257 3.27 21.24 6.26
CA PRO A 257 4.23 21.94 7.11
C PRO A 257 3.54 22.96 8.02
N GLY A 258 4.11 23.21 9.20
CA GLY A 258 3.61 24.21 10.13
C GLY A 258 4.18 24.04 11.53
N GLU A 259 4.10 25.08 12.35
CA GLU A 259 4.57 25.07 13.73
C GLU A 259 3.89 23.96 14.55
N GLY A 260 4.65 23.10 15.20
CA GLY A 260 4.17 21.99 16.02
C GLY A 260 3.70 20.76 15.22
N THR A 261 3.97 20.70 13.91
CA THR A 261 3.66 19.52 13.07
C THR A 261 4.81 18.54 12.98
N GLY A 262 5.96 18.84 13.58
CA GLY A 262 7.11 17.93 13.63
C GLY A 262 6.77 16.66 14.39
N VAL A 263 7.32 15.54 13.96
CA VAL A 263 7.01 14.22 14.51
C VAL A 263 8.24 13.31 14.51
N TRP A 264 8.35 12.50 15.55
CA TRP A 264 9.31 11.41 15.60
C TRP A 264 8.81 10.21 14.82
N ASP A 265 9.65 9.69 13.95
CA ASP A 265 9.43 8.42 13.27
C ASP A 265 10.32 7.32 13.83
N ARG A 266 9.72 6.14 14.03
CA ARG A 266 10.40 4.89 14.38
C ARG A 266 9.80 3.76 13.57
N SER A 267 9.98 3.84 12.27
CA SER A 267 9.53 2.79 11.35
C SER A 267 10.24 1.47 11.59
N GLN A 268 9.54 0.37 11.34
CA GLN A 268 9.98 -0.98 11.60
C GLN A 268 9.94 -1.85 10.35
N MET A 269 10.80 -2.87 10.32
CA MET A 269 10.83 -3.94 9.34
C MET A 269 10.78 -5.27 10.07
N ALA A 270 9.80 -6.10 9.77
CA ALA A 270 9.62 -7.41 10.38
C ALA A 270 9.81 -8.51 9.34
N PHE A 271 10.48 -9.59 9.74
CA PHE A 271 10.80 -10.73 8.90
C PHE A 271 10.14 -11.99 9.42
N LYS A 272 9.54 -12.72 8.51
CA LYS A 272 9.17 -14.12 8.70
C LYS A 272 10.09 -14.98 7.88
N PHE A 273 10.74 -15.96 8.52
CA PHE A 273 11.64 -16.88 7.84
C PHE A 273 10.94 -18.20 7.50
N HIS A 274 11.41 -18.83 6.44
CA HIS A 274 11.07 -20.23 6.19
C HIS A 274 11.57 -21.13 7.33
N PRO A 275 10.89 -22.26 7.60
CA PRO A 275 11.44 -23.30 8.47
C PRO A 275 12.87 -23.67 8.06
N ARG A 276 13.71 -24.06 9.04
CA ARG A 276 15.12 -24.37 8.78
C ARG A 276 15.34 -25.56 7.82
N ASP A 277 14.40 -26.48 7.78
CA ASP A 277 14.39 -27.65 6.91
C ASP A 277 13.64 -27.42 5.58
N ALA A 278 13.17 -26.21 5.34
CA ALA A 278 12.52 -25.87 4.07
C ALA A 278 13.51 -25.97 2.92
N LYS A 279 13.08 -26.60 1.85
CA LYS A 279 13.85 -26.61 0.60
C LYS A 279 13.58 -25.34 -0.17
N ILE A 280 14.61 -24.51 -0.34
CA ILE A 280 14.57 -23.30 -1.15
C ILE A 280 15.40 -23.57 -2.41
N ASP A 281 14.74 -23.63 -3.54
CA ASP A 281 15.33 -23.89 -4.84
C ASP A 281 15.34 -22.65 -5.76
N ARG A 282 14.71 -21.54 -5.32
CA ARG A 282 14.62 -20.30 -6.07
C ARG A 282 14.90 -19.08 -5.18
N SER A 283 15.88 -18.29 -5.55
CA SER A 283 16.13 -16.99 -4.95
C SER A 283 15.14 -15.97 -5.51
N ALA A 284 14.31 -15.40 -4.66
CA ALA A 284 13.35 -14.39 -5.04
C ALA A 284 13.97 -13.00 -4.96
N GLU A 285 13.68 -12.19 -5.97
CA GLU A 285 14.14 -10.81 -6.08
C GLU A 285 12.94 -9.86 -6.20
N TRP A 286 13.09 -8.67 -5.66
CA TRP A 286 12.22 -7.54 -5.89
C TRP A 286 13.03 -6.45 -6.59
N GLU A 287 12.69 -6.14 -7.84
CA GLU A 287 13.50 -5.28 -8.69
C GLU A 287 12.64 -4.25 -9.40
N GLY A 288 13.21 -3.08 -9.68
CA GLY A 288 12.58 -2.04 -10.48
C GLY A 288 13.01 -2.10 -11.95
N ILE A 289 12.08 -2.37 -12.85
CA ILE A 289 12.25 -2.13 -14.29
C ILE A 289 11.99 -0.64 -14.52
N GLY A 290 13.03 0.16 -14.56
CA GLY A 290 12.89 1.62 -14.53
C GLY A 290 13.71 2.34 -15.59
N ASN A 291 13.38 3.59 -15.80
CA ASN A 291 14.12 4.51 -16.66
C ASN A 291 14.39 5.79 -15.85
N SER A 292 15.65 6.17 -15.74
CA SER A 292 16.08 7.42 -15.08
C SER A 292 16.55 8.49 -16.06
N ASP A 293 16.60 8.17 -17.36
CA ASP A 293 17.03 9.09 -18.42
C ASP A 293 15.83 9.52 -19.26
N PHE A 294 15.04 10.44 -18.71
CA PHE A 294 13.90 11.04 -19.41
C PHE A 294 13.71 12.52 -19.08
N GLU A 295 12.94 13.16 -19.91
CA GLU A 295 12.49 14.54 -19.73
C GLU A 295 11.02 14.67 -20.18
N ILE A 296 10.11 14.95 -19.25
CA ILE A 296 8.71 15.26 -19.56
C ILE A 296 8.62 16.73 -19.91
N PRO A 297 8.22 17.10 -21.14
CA PRO A 297 8.15 18.49 -21.56
C PRO A 297 7.15 19.32 -20.75
N PRO A 298 7.35 20.64 -20.66
CA PRO A 298 6.36 21.52 -20.04
C PRO A 298 5.05 21.53 -20.83
N SER A 299 3.94 21.70 -20.11
CA SER A 299 2.58 21.82 -20.65
C SER A 299 2.18 20.67 -21.60
N HIS A 300 2.67 19.46 -21.34
CA HIS A 300 2.40 18.28 -22.15
C HIS A 300 1.35 17.38 -21.47
N ASP A 301 0.30 17.02 -22.19
CA ASP A 301 -0.86 16.30 -21.65
C ASP A 301 -0.67 14.78 -21.58
N LYS A 302 0.22 14.23 -22.41
CA LYS A 302 0.49 12.78 -22.44
C LYS A 302 1.89 12.48 -22.93
N TRP A 303 2.80 12.24 -22.00
CA TRP A 303 4.16 11.81 -22.28
C TRP A 303 4.35 10.34 -21.91
N VAL A 304 4.98 9.57 -22.78
CA VAL A 304 5.14 8.11 -22.63
C VAL A 304 6.59 7.78 -22.36
N ILE A 305 6.84 7.06 -21.27
CA ILE A 305 8.17 6.57 -20.89
C ILE A 305 8.09 5.07 -20.69
N GLY A 306 9.11 4.35 -21.14
CA GLY A 306 9.19 2.90 -21.01
C GLY A 306 10.55 2.43 -20.56
N ALA A 307 10.56 1.21 -20.04
CA ALA A 307 11.75 0.44 -19.71
C ALA A 307 11.48 -1.05 -19.96
N SER A 308 12.54 -1.84 -20.11
CA SER A 308 12.43 -3.27 -20.42
C SER A 308 13.43 -4.08 -19.62
N LYS A 309 13.04 -5.32 -19.29
CA LYS A 309 13.93 -6.37 -18.75
C LYS A 309 13.77 -7.65 -19.55
N VAL A 310 14.88 -8.29 -19.88
CA VAL A 310 14.89 -9.64 -20.44
C VAL A 310 15.28 -10.62 -19.35
N PHE A 311 14.48 -11.65 -19.15
CA PHE A 311 14.78 -12.75 -18.24
C PHE A 311 15.63 -13.79 -18.98
N GLU A 312 16.85 -13.97 -18.55
CA GLU A 312 17.79 -14.92 -19.17
C GLU A 312 17.49 -16.38 -18.82
N TYR A 313 16.76 -16.60 -17.72
CA TYR A 313 16.38 -17.91 -17.19
C TYR A 313 14.87 -18.07 -17.15
N PRO A 314 14.35 -19.31 -17.08
CA PRO A 314 12.95 -19.55 -16.74
C PRO A 314 12.61 -18.81 -15.44
N THR A 315 11.54 -18.03 -15.46
CA THR A 315 11.23 -17.10 -14.38
C THR A 315 9.80 -17.29 -13.88
N THR A 316 9.61 -17.28 -12.59
CA THR A 316 8.31 -17.23 -11.94
C THR A 316 8.06 -15.83 -11.39
N ILE A 317 7.03 -15.16 -11.87
CA ILE A 317 6.63 -13.81 -11.44
C ILE A 317 5.51 -13.93 -10.39
N TYR A 318 5.67 -13.26 -9.27
CA TYR A 318 4.74 -13.26 -8.13
C TYR A 318 3.82 -12.06 -8.10
N GLY A 319 4.29 -10.89 -8.57
CA GLY A 319 3.49 -9.68 -8.56
C GLY A 319 4.21 -8.44 -9.09
N TYR A 320 3.49 -7.33 -9.03
CA TYR A 320 3.92 -6.04 -9.56
C TYR A 320 3.57 -4.91 -8.60
N LEU A 321 4.33 -3.82 -8.66
CA LEU A 321 3.99 -2.54 -8.05
C LEU A 321 4.45 -1.42 -9.00
N PRO A 322 3.53 -0.82 -9.77
CA PRO A 322 3.86 0.36 -10.58
C PRO A 322 4.09 1.56 -9.67
N HIS A 323 5.18 2.31 -9.90
CA HIS A 323 5.56 3.48 -9.14
C HIS A 323 5.88 4.66 -10.04
N SER A 324 5.18 5.75 -9.82
CA SER A 324 5.46 7.09 -10.31
C SER A 324 5.00 8.12 -9.29
N HIS A 325 5.28 9.40 -9.53
CA HIS A 325 4.84 10.48 -8.66
C HIS A 325 3.52 11.12 -9.14
N LEU A 326 3.32 12.40 -8.83
CA LEU A 326 2.04 13.10 -9.02
C LEU A 326 1.59 13.25 -10.48
N ARG A 327 2.53 13.19 -11.45
CA ARG A 327 2.20 13.32 -12.88
C ARG A 327 1.83 12.00 -13.55
N GLY A 328 1.99 10.87 -12.86
CA GLY A 328 1.62 9.56 -13.37
C GLY A 328 0.12 9.44 -13.64
N LEU A 329 -0.22 8.82 -14.79
CA LEU A 329 -1.61 8.60 -15.23
C LEU A 329 -1.93 7.14 -15.48
N TYR A 330 -0.94 6.35 -15.88
CA TYR A 330 -1.14 5.02 -16.44
C TYR A 330 0.10 4.17 -16.28
N ALA A 331 -0.06 2.88 -16.07
CA ALA A 331 1.02 1.90 -16.09
C ALA A 331 0.58 0.61 -16.80
N LYS A 332 1.51 -0.01 -17.54
CA LYS A 332 1.26 -1.28 -18.21
C LYS A 332 2.52 -2.13 -18.23
N TYR A 333 2.36 -3.43 -17.95
CA TYR A 333 3.39 -4.45 -18.08
C TYR A 333 2.97 -5.42 -19.19
N THR A 334 3.86 -5.66 -20.16
CA THR A 334 3.61 -6.55 -21.28
C THR A 334 4.78 -7.54 -21.41
N ALA A 335 4.47 -8.83 -21.42
CA ALA A 335 5.44 -9.86 -21.75
C ALA A 335 5.48 -10.09 -23.26
N TYR A 336 6.69 -10.22 -23.81
CA TYR A 336 6.97 -10.65 -25.16
C TYR A 336 7.75 -11.97 -25.10
N TYR A 337 7.13 -13.03 -25.53
CA TYR A 337 7.66 -14.37 -25.42
C TYR A 337 8.60 -14.72 -26.58
N PRO A 338 9.54 -15.66 -26.39
CA PRO A 338 10.47 -16.08 -27.46
C PRO A 338 9.81 -16.67 -28.71
N ASP A 339 8.58 -17.18 -28.59
CA ASP A 339 7.79 -17.69 -29.72
C ASP A 339 7.11 -16.59 -30.54
N GLY A 340 7.28 -15.32 -30.16
CA GLY A 340 6.71 -14.15 -30.83
C GLY A 340 5.32 -13.76 -30.34
N THR A 341 4.76 -14.48 -29.37
CA THR A 341 3.49 -14.07 -28.73
C THR A 341 3.70 -12.98 -27.70
N GLU A 342 2.63 -12.23 -27.39
CA GLU A 342 2.63 -11.20 -26.35
C GLU A 342 1.46 -11.36 -25.40
N GLU A 343 1.62 -10.90 -24.18
CA GLU A 343 0.58 -10.93 -23.13
C GLU A 343 0.66 -9.69 -22.26
N VAL A 344 -0.50 -9.08 -21.98
CA VAL A 344 -0.61 -8.01 -20.98
C VAL A 344 -0.66 -8.66 -19.60
N LEU A 345 0.38 -8.43 -18.80
CA LEU A 345 0.52 -8.98 -17.45
C LEU A 345 -0.22 -8.15 -16.42
N LEU A 346 -0.17 -6.82 -16.56
CA LEU A 346 -0.90 -5.86 -15.73
C LEU A 346 -1.16 -4.60 -16.55
N GLU A 347 -2.35 -4.04 -16.41
CA GLU A 347 -2.68 -2.71 -16.94
C GLU A 347 -3.47 -1.92 -15.90
N VAL A 348 -2.97 -0.72 -15.58
CA VAL A 348 -3.53 0.23 -14.61
C VAL A 348 -3.86 1.51 -15.37
N PRO A 349 -5.09 1.65 -15.92
CA PRO A 349 -5.48 2.78 -16.78
C PRO A 349 -5.69 4.09 -16.02
N LYS A 350 -5.84 4.03 -14.70
CA LYS A 350 -5.99 5.18 -13.82
C LYS A 350 -5.01 5.01 -12.65
N TYR A 351 -3.76 5.40 -12.88
CA TYR A 351 -2.77 5.42 -11.80
C TYR A 351 -3.08 6.57 -10.83
N ASP A 352 -3.04 6.27 -9.54
CA ASP A 352 -3.20 7.25 -8.46
C ASP A 352 -2.01 7.17 -7.50
N TRP A 353 -1.27 8.27 -7.39
CA TRP A 353 -0.11 8.37 -6.49
C TRP A 353 -0.45 8.08 -5.02
N ASN A 354 -1.69 8.38 -4.59
CA ASN A 354 -2.15 8.08 -3.24
C ASN A 354 -2.40 6.58 -3.01
N TRP A 355 -2.39 5.76 -4.08
CA TRP A 355 -2.72 4.33 -4.03
C TRP A 355 -1.74 3.53 -4.88
N GLN A 356 -0.53 3.34 -4.35
CA GLN A 356 0.51 2.57 -5.03
C GLN A 356 0.38 1.09 -4.67
N THR A 357 -0.74 0.49 -5.06
CA THR A 357 -1.11 -0.88 -4.75
C THR A 357 -0.14 -1.87 -5.41
N ASN A 358 0.27 -2.90 -4.67
CA ASN A 358 0.89 -4.08 -5.25
C ASN A 358 -0.20 -5.03 -5.79
N TYR A 359 0.11 -5.70 -6.90
CA TYR A 359 -0.76 -6.66 -7.58
C TYR A 359 -0.15 -8.04 -7.47
N ILE A 360 -0.67 -8.88 -6.55
CA ILE A 360 -0.09 -10.16 -6.17
C ILE A 360 -0.85 -11.29 -6.87
N TYR A 361 -0.20 -12.06 -7.71
CA TYR A 361 -0.85 -13.18 -8.39
C TYR A 361 -1.39 -14.25 -7.45
N LYS A 362 -2.62 -14.72 -7.68
CA LYS A 362 -3.19 -15.92 -7.01
C LYS A 362 -2.40 -17.17 -7.36
N LYS A 363 -2.00 -17.27 -8.61
CA LYS A 363 -1.14 -18.30 -9.15
C LYS A 363 0.05 -17.61 -9.79
N PRO A 364 1.25 -17.79 -9.25
CA PRO A 364 2.46 -17.23 -9.85
C PRO A 364 2.53 -17.52 -11.35
N LYS A 365 3.09 -16.58 -12.09
CA LYS A 365 3.16 -16.63 -13.55
C LYS A 365 4.51 -17.10 -14.00
N ASP A 366 4.57 -18.31 -14.60
CA ASP A 366 5.79 -18.81 -15.19
C ASP A 366 6.00 -18.26 -16.61
N VAL A 367 7.20 -17.78 -16.90
CA VAL A 367 7.62 -17.29 -18.20
C VAL A 367 8.93 -17.98 -18.62
N PRO A 368 9.10 -18.36 -19.90
CA PRO A 368 10.32 -19.03 -20.36
C PRO A 368 11.51 -18.08 -20.42
N ALA A 369 12.72 -18.65 -20.41
CA ALA A 369 13.95 -17.91 -20.69
C ALA A 369 13.85 -17.16 -22.01
N GLY A 370 14.40 -15.95 -22.07
CA GLY A 370 14.32 -15.04 -23.21
C GLY A 370 13.04 -14.20 -23.27
N THR A 371 12.12 -14.34 -22.32
CA THR A 371 10.96 -13.45 -22.20
C THR A 371 11.41 -12.03 -21.87
N ARG A 372 10.96 -11.04 -22.65
CA ARG A 372 11.13 -9.62 -22.36
C ARG A 372 9.84 -9.10 -21.73
N VAL A 373 9.99 -8.40 -20.61
CA VAL A 373 8.89 -7.64 -19.99
C VAL A 373 9.14 -6.15 -20.20
N ASP A 374 8.22 -5.50 -20.89
CA ASP A 374 8.20 -4.04 -21.06
C ASP A 374 7.26 -3.42 -20.05
N VAL A 375 7.73 -2.35 -19.40
CA VAL A 375 6.92 -1.47 -18.56
C VAL A 375 6.77 -0.15 -19.28
N LEU A 376 5.52 0.32 -19.39
CA LEU A 376 5.19 1.57 -20.06
C LEU A 376 4.31 2.40 -19.13
N MET A 377 4.66 3.68 -18.94
CA MET A 377 3.92 4.63 -18.11
C MET A 377 3.61 5.91 -18.89
N HIS A 378 2.44 6.51 -18.59
CA HIS A 378 2.05 7.81 -19.14
C HIS A 378 2.07 8.86 -18.05
N TYR A 379 2.47 10.06 -18.45
CA TYR A 379 2.59 11.24 -17.58
C TYR A 379 1.91 12.45 -18.21
N THR A 380 1.47 13.36 -17.37
CA THR A 380 1.00 14.68 -17.79
C THR A 380 1.71 15.78 -16.99
N ASN A 381 2.03 16.89 -17.64
CA ASN A 381 2.64 18.05 -17.01
C ASN A 381 1.83 19.30 -17.39
N THR A 382 0.53 19.34 -17.01
CA THR A 382 -0.43 20.38 -17.36
C THR A 382 -1.01 21.08 -16.12
N GLU A 383 -1.58 22.26 -16.31
CA GLU A 383 -2.24 23.01 -15.25
C GLU A 383 -3.48 22.29 -14.71
N GLU A 384 -4.18 21.52 -15.54
CA GLU A 384 -5.31 20.71 -15.11
C GLU A 384 -4.85 19.66 -14.08
N ARG A 385 -3.73 19.01 -14.35
CA ARG A 385 -3.14 18.04 -13.39
C ARG A 385 -2.67 18.72 -12.12
N ASN A 386 -2.04 19.89 -12.22
CA ASN A 386 -1.62 20.68 -11.07
C ASN A 386 -2.80 20.97 -10.13
N ALA A 387 -3.94 21.34 -10.69
CA ALA A 387 -5.16 21.66 -9.92
C ALA A 387 -5.75 20.42 -9.20
N GLU A 388 -5.41 19.20 -9.63
CA GLU A 388 -5.87 17.95 -9.03
C GLU A 388 -4.95 17.44 -7.90
N THR A 389 -3.76 18.00 -7.75
CA THR A 389 -2.76 17.54 -6.78
C THR A 389 -2.72 18.40 -5.53
N VAL A 390 -2.30 17.80 -4.41
CA VAL A 390 -2.13 18.50 -3.12
C VAL A 390 -0.85 19.34 -3.06
N LEU A 391 0.11 19.05 -3.96
CA LEU A 391 1.36 19.82 -4.09
C LEU A 391 1.28 20.69 -5.32
N GLU A 392 1.77 21.91 -5.22
CA GLU A 392 1.88 22.82 -6.35
C GLU A 392 2.98 22.34 -7.30
N LEU A 393 2.59 21.97 -8.53
CA LEU A 393 3.49 21.52 -9.57
C LEU A 393 3.85 22.69 -10.49
N ASP A 394 5.15 22.87 -10.76
CA ASP A 394 5.60 23.77 -11.81
C ASP A 394 5.48 23.08 -13.18
N THR A 395 4.42 23.41 -13.90
CA THR A 395 4.10 22.85 -15.22
C THR A 395 4.81 23.58 -16.36
N THR A 396 5.50 24.69 -16.06
CA THR A 396 6.23 25.50 -17.05
C THR A 396 7.65 25.02 -17.29
N ARG A 397 8.17 24.13 -16.44
CA ARG A 397 9.49 23.50 -16.59
C ARG A 397 9.38 22.05 -17.08
N ALA A 398 10.43 21.59 -17.73
CA ALA A 398 10.60 20.16 -17.98
C ALA A 398 10.86 19.40 -16.67
N VAL A 399 10.37 18.17 -16.57
CA VAL A 399 10.48 17.31 -15.39
C VAL A 399 11.36 16.10 -15.70
N ARG A 400 12.29 15.81 -14.80
CA ARG A 400 13.25 14.71 -14.91
C ARG A 400 13.09 13.71 -13.78
N PHE A 401 13.85 12.64 -13.85
CA PHE A 401 13.96 11.68 -12.75
C PHE A 401 14.49 12.38 -11.49
N GLY A 402 13.81 12.18 -10.36
CA GLY A 402 14.20 12.76 -9.08
C GLY A 402 13.43 12.20 -7.89
N GLY A 403 14.00 12.35 -6.70
CA GLY A 403 13.40 11.90 -5.43
C GLY A 403 12.19 12.72 -4.99
N PRO A 404 12.23 14.06 -5.06
CA PRO A 404 11.07 14.90 -4.70
C PRO A 404 9.82 14.51 -5.47
N THR A 405 8.67 14.52 -4.81
CA THR A 405 7.36 14.18 -5.42
C THR A 405 6.99 15.12 -6.58
N THR A 406 7.56 16.33 -6.60
CA THR A 406 7.41 17.31 -7.69
C THR A 406 8.28 17.05 -8.92
N ASP A 407 9.29 16.18 -8.81
CA ASP A 407 9.97 15.54 -9.95
C ASP A 407 9.20 14.27 -10.32
N GLU A 408 9.77 13.34 -11.08
CA GLU A 408 9.09 12.10 -11.44
C GLU A 408 9.99 10.89 -11.35
N MET A 409 9.36 9.72 -11.18
CA MET A 409 9.99 8.42 -11.33
C MET A 409 9.20 7.57 -12.33
N MET A 410 9.91 6.72 -13.07
CA MET A 410 9.35 5.67 -13.91
C MET A 410 9.95 4.36 -13.45
N ILE A 411 9.23 3.64 -12.58
CA ILE A 411 9.69 2.36 -12.04
C ILE A 411 8.53 1.36 -11.99
N GLY A 412 8.65 0.28 -12.73
CA GLY A 412 7.75 -0.85 -12.59
C GLY A 412 8.41 -1.92 -11.73
N PHE A 413 8.11 -1.96 -10.43
CA PHE A 413 8.61 -3.03 -9.58
C PHE A 413 7.98 -4.37 -9.97
N ILE A 414 8.78 -5.40 -9.88
CA ILE A 414 8.42 -6.78 -10.15
C ILE A 414 8.98 -7.69 -9.05
N ASP A 415 8.16 -8.60 -8.56
CA ASP A 415 8.55 -9.64 -7.63
C ASP A 415 8.63 -10.96 -8.38
N TYR A 416 9.80 -11.59 -8.41
CA TYR A 416 10.06 -12.76 -9.23
C TYR A 416 11.16 -13.64 -8.65
N SER A 417 11.30 -14.85 -9.19
CA SER A 417 12.48 -15.71 -9.02
C SER A 417 12.89 -16.33 -10.37
N GLU A 418 14.18 -16.50 -10.56
CA GLU A 418 14.75 -17.19 -11.71
C GLU A 418 15.17 -18.62 -11.34
N ASP A 419 14.87 -19.58 -12.23
CA ASP A 419 15.42 -20.92 -12.14
C ASP A 419 16.77 -20.97 -12.86
N ARG A 420 17.83 -20.74 -12.10
CA ARG A 420 19.21 -20.75 -12.63
C ARG A 420 19.82 -22.15 -12.65
N GLY A 421 19.09 -23.16 -12.13
CA GLY A 421 19.62 -24.49 -11.88
C GLY A 421 20.76 -24.46 -10.87
N GLY A 422 20.68 -25.21 -9.82
CA GLY A 422 21.70 -25.23 -8.78
C GLY A 422 21.10 -25.54 -7.40
N ASP A 423 21.97 -25.81 -6.47
CA ASP A 423 21.58 -26.02 -5.07
C ASP A 423 21.90 -24.75 -4.29
N LEU A 424 20.87 -23.89 -4.16
CA LEU A 424 20.98 -22.60 -3.42
C LEU A 424 21.31 -22.82 -1.94
N VAL A 425 21.12 -24.02 -1.41
CA VAL A 425 21.50 -24.36 -0.03
C VAL A 425 23.02 -24.43 0.08
N THR A 426 23.70 -25.03 -0.90
CA THR A 426 25.17 -25.06 -0.96
C THR A 426 25.77 -23.68 -1.18
N GLU A 427 25.10 -22.79 -1.88
CA GLU A 427 25.52 -21.39 -2.04
C GLU A 427 25.39 -20.61 -0.72
N ALA A 428 24.30 -20.81 0.03
CA ALA A 428 24.11 -20.19 1.34
C ALA A 428 25.07 -20.72 2.40
N GLU A 429 25.35 -22.03 2.40
CA GLU A 429 26.35 -22.63 3.28
C GLU A 429 27.78 -22.20 2.90
N GLY A 430 28.09 -21.99 1.62
CA GLY A 430 29.33 -21.43 1.13
C GLY A 430 29.54 -20.00 1.61
N ALA A 431 28.47 -19.18 1.65
CA ALA A 431 28.48 -17.82 2.17
C ALA A 431 28.77 -17.78 3.68
N ALA A 432 28.19 -18.72 4.44
CA ALA A 432 28.47 -18.85 5.87
C ALA A 432 29.92 -19.25 6.15
N ALA A 433 30.49 -20.09 5.31
CA ALA A 433 31.88 -20.56 5.45
C ALA A 433 32.92 -19.45 5.13
N THR A 434 32.57 -18.49 4.26
CA THR A 434 33.44 -17.35 3.91
C THR A 434 33.34 -16.20 4.92
N ALA A 435 32.22 -16.10 5.66
CA ALA A 435 32.00 -15.10 6.68
C ALA A 435 32.64 -15.47 8.05
N ALA A 436 33.09 -16.73 8.24
CA ALA A 436 33.77 -17.12 9.46
C ALA A 436 35.13 -16.42 9.56
N PRO A 437 35.47 -15.73 10.67
CA PRO A 437 36.76 -15.07 10.83
C PRO A 437 37.87 -16.13 10.68
N ALA A 438 38.88 -15.82 9.84
CA ALA A 438 40.06 -16.63 9.75
C ALA A 438 40.64 -16.81 11.14
N GLY A 439 40.51 -18.01 11.68
CA GLY A 439 40.92 -18.34 13.03
C GLY A 439 42.33 -17.86 13.31
N GLY A 440 42.48 -17.00 14.30
CA GLY A 440 43.73 -16.52 14.79
C GLY A 440 44.63 -17.70 15.17
N GLY A 441 45.54 -18.06 14.26
CA GLY A 441 46.69 -18.90 14.56
C GLY A 441 47.62 -18.09 15.45
N GLY A 442 47.60 -18.36 16.74
CA GLY A 442 48.60 -17.84 17.65
C GLY A 442 49.93 -18.55 17.42
N GLU A 443 50.98 -17.77 17.44
CA GLU A 443 52.20 -18.01 18.20
C GLU A 443 52.75 -16.64 18.62
#